data_89f3df41f1c0aa40c4d6c98dfee15e0a
#
_entry.id   89f3df41f1c0aa40c4d6c98dfee15e0a
#
_cell.length_a   1.000
_cell.length_b   1.000
_cell.length_c   1.000
_cell.angle_alpha   90.00
_cell.angle_beta   90.00
_cell.angle_gamma   90.00
#
_symmetry.space_group_name_H-M   'P 1'
#
loop_
_entity.id
_entity.type
_entity.pdbx_description
1 polymer ?
#
loop_
_entity_poly.entity_id
_entity_poly.type
_entity_poly.pdbx_seq_one_letter_code
_entity_poly.pdbx_strand_id
1 'polypeptide(L)'
;LERKMSKPSLLRNNMAYFKATKIISYYPGGRPPTDEEVYFQSFKFPVTFEEIAPITDVDLCAVEPYRCAVSCSAKVQLYDCRAMEQTQTIGNFRKTAYGGSFRNDGRLLVAGGEDKKVKVFNLDTLSISRCFEGHTCSVRACKFTSTGYKVVSFSDDATVKLWDLASESLCRDFLSHKDGIRCGVCRDENFIISGSYDHTVCLWDNRQQNPVMQLEHSFPIESVALHINDTMLLSAGGTVVTVWDIVAGKVLAKLSQHHKTITCVRFCTSYKRILSGSLDRHIKVYDLNSFSNVHSMEYPSPILSFDIKSDDRYLVVGMNSGLVSFKERKGKAKAVSKKSRNLEIRKFDVIVPRDERQWLTKYDFMLKTFEHRAALDYVIKPSQSNKRPEVAVSVFLELIRRGALIKALIKRPEVELIPILKFINKYAFNEYSELFIAEELFYFFRFLNNVRFKDILLTVVEKLLDIYGPSMSELSENVRHEFKKMKHFMNAEAQQLKKIACATGTLNVILALAREKPGESKMEIE
;
A
#
# COMPACT_ATOMS: atom_id res chain seq x y z
N LEU A 1 26.15 30.29 71.04
CA LEU A 1 26.89 29.14 70.49
C LEU A 1 25.91 28.14 69.87
N GLU A 2 25.34 28.52 68.71
CA GLU A 2 24.46 27.64 67.91
C GLU A 2 25.28 27.02 66.81
N ARG A 3 25.53 25.74 66.90
CA ARG A 3 26.06 24.94 65.80
C ARG A 3 24.91 24.66 64.81
N LYS A 4 24.90 25.42 63.70
CA LYS A 4 24.14 25.03 62.50
C LYS A 4 24.71 23.75 61.96
N MET A 5 23.96 22.67 62.07
CA MET A 5 24.22 21.40 61.36
C MET A 5 23.96 21.63 59.88
N SER A 6 25.00 21.70 59.08
CA SER A 6 24.95 21.69 57.64
C SER A 6 24.53 20.26 57.21
N LYS A 7 23.42 20.17 56.49
CA LYS A 7 22.99 18.95 55.80
C LYS A 7 24.07 18.49 54.82
N PRO A 8 24.36 17.20 54.70
CA PRO A 8 25.37 16.72 53.80
C PRO A 8 24.94 16.93 52.35
N SER A 9 25.64 17.75 51.63
CA SER A 9 25.52 18.04 50.21
C SER A 9 26.05 16.89 49.29
N LEU A 10 26.33 15.73 49.83
CA LEU A 10 27.03 14.64 49.19
C LEU A 10 26.19 13.73 48.30
N LEU A 11 24.85 13.82 48.39
CA LEU A 11 23.98 12.95 47.56
C LEU A 11 23.53 13.61 46.24
N ARG A 12 23.76 14.91 46.03
CA ARG A 12 23.40 15.56 44.75
C ARG A 12 24.49 15.49 43.68
N ASN A 13 25.74 15.25 44.05
CA ASN A 13 26.86 15.27 43.09
C ASN A 13 27.11 13.91 42.42
N ASN A 14 26.58 12.82 42.93
CA ASN A 14 26.82 11.50 42.34
C ASN A 14 25.86 11.14 41.16
N MET A 15 24.82 11.93 40.92
CA MET A 15 24.02 11.79 39.71
C MET A 15 24.56 12.59 38.51
N ALA A 16 25.54 13.46 38.71
CA ALA A 16 26.11 14.28 37.65
C ALA A 16 27.24 13.61 36.84
N TYR A 17 27.55 12.33 37.16
CA TYR A 17 28.66 11.63 36.46
C TYR A 17 28.23 10.93 35.17
N PHE A 18 26.95 10.78 34.88
CA PHE A 18 26.52 10.40 33.55
C PHE A 18 26.42 11.66 32.68
N LYS A 19 27.56 12.13 32.15
CA LYS A 19 27.52 13.05 31.01
C LYS A 19 26.70 12.34 29.93
N ALA A 20 25.63 12.99 29.48
CA ALA A 20 24.89 12.53 28.32
C ALA A 20 25.90 12.28 27.22
N THR A 21 26.16 11.01 26.91
CA THR A 21 27.04 10.64 25.80
C THR A 21 26.39 11.18 24.55
N LYS A 22 27.08 12.08 23.85
CA LYS A 22 26.65 12.53 22.54
C LYS A 22 26.58 11.30 21.67
N ILE A 23 25.39 10.90 21.26
CA ILE A 23 25.21 9.84 20.26
C ILE A 23 25.75 10.45 18.97
N ILE A 24 26.95 10.06 18.60
CA ILE A 24 27.49 10.38 17.29
C ILE A 24 26.82 9.39 16.34
N SER A 25 25.87 9.87 15.55
CA SER A 25 25.32 9.08 14.46
C SER A 25 26.40 8.95 13.40
N TYR A 26 27.01 7.76 13.31
CA TYR A 26 27.88 7.44 12.18
C TYR A 26 27.00 7.18 10.97
N TYR A 27 27.17 7.98 9.92
CA TYR A 27 26.55 7.68 8.64
C TYR A 27 27.18 6.40 8.07
N PRO A 28 26.39 5.44 7.56
CA PRO A 28 26.93 4.29 6.85
C PRO A 28 27.78 4.80 5.67
N GLY A 29 29.09 4.66 5.73
CA GLY A 29 30.02 5.15 4.72
C GLY A 29 30.88 6.35 5.10
N GLY A 30 30.75 6.94 6.29
CA GLY A 30 31.68 7.93 6.85
C GLY A 30 31.65 9.34 6.25
N ARG A 31 30.80 9.63 5.25
CA ARG A 31 30.66 10.96 4.65
C ARG A 31 29.32 11.62 5.05
N PRO A 32 29.30 12.95 5.21
CA PRO A 32 28.05 13.66 5.40
C PRO A 32 27.15 13.49 4.15
N PRO A 33 25.82 13.44 4.31
CA PRO A 33 24.91 13.37 3.18
C PRO A 33 25.08 14.62 2.32
N THR A 34 25.07 14.43 1.00
CA THR A 34 25.08 15.54 0.06
C THR A 34 23.77 16.32 0.14
N ASP A 35 23.78 17.60 -0.29
CA ASP A 35 22.56 18.43 -0.31
C ASP A 35 21.45 17.76 -1.14
N GLU A 36 21.82 16.98 -2.12
CA GLU A 36 20.91 16.22 -2.98
C GLU A 36 20.31 15.00 -2.28
N GLU A 37 21.12 14.26 -1.52
CA GLU A 37 20.60 13.16 -0.68
C GLU A 37 19.58 13.71 0.34
N VAL A 38 19.89 14.86 0.96
CA VAL A 38 18.96 15.55 1.87
C VAL A 38 17.68 15.97 1.15
N TYR A 39 17.79 16.39 -0.13
CA TYR A 39 16.64 16.77 -0.94
C TYR A 39 15.66 15.60 -1.12
N PHE A 40 16.15 14.41 -1.51
CA PHE A 40 15.31 13.24 -1.70
C PHE A 40 14.85 12.58 -0.39
N GLN A 41 15.62 12.72 0.69
CA GLN A 41 15.20 12.32 2.04
C GLN A 41 14.09 13.21 2.62
N SER A 42 13.86 14.39 2.05
CA SER A 42 12.82 15.31 2.50
C SER A 42 11.39 14.89 2.15
N PHE A 43 11.21 13.83 1.36
CA PHE A 43 9.89 13.25 1.12
C PHE A 43 9.33 12.69 2.43
N LYS A 44 8.09 13.05 2.76
CA LYS A 44 7.36 12.54 3.92
C LYS A 44 7.17 11.02 3.84
N PHE A 45 6.80 10.42 4.95
CA PHE A 45 6.36 9.03 4.96
C PHE A 45 5.27 8.79 3.92
N PRO A 46 5.35 7.68 3.16
CA PRO A 46 4.40 7.39 2.12
C PRO A 46 3.01 7.13 2.72
N VAL A 47 1.98 7.71 2.10
CA VAL A 47 0.61 7.23 2.25
C VAL A 47 0.42 6.14 1.21
N THR A 48 0.04 4.95 1.63
CA THR A 48 -0.13 3.79 0.75
C THR A 48 -1.59 3.39 0.66
N PHE A 49 -2.06 3.14 -0.55
CA PHE A 49 -3.36 2.53 -0.84
C PHE A 49 -3.14 1.15 -1.42
N GLU A 50 -4.01 0.23 -1.10
CA GLU A 50 -3.98 -1.13 -1.61
C GLU A 50 -5.11 -1.35 -2.59
N GLU A 51 -4.75 -1.66 -3.83
CA GLU A 51 -5.63 -1.96 -4.93
C GLU A 51 -5.71 -3.48 -5.17
N ILE A 52 -6.79 -3.92 -5.80
CA ILE A 52 -7.09 -5.35 -6.01
C ILE A 52 -6.12 -6.01 -6.99
N ALA A 53 -5.54 -5.23 -7.92
CA ALA A 53 -4.70 -5.77 -9.00
C ALA A 53 -3.42 -4.93 -9.19
N PRO A 54 -2.42 -5.46 -9.92
CA PRO A 54 -1.21 -4.73 -10.26
C PRO A 54 -1.51 -3.40 -10.94
N ILE A 55 -0.72 -2.38 -10.63
CA ILE A 55 -0.87 -1.05 -11.20
C ILE A 55 -0.12 -0.99 -12.50
N THR A 56 -0.84 -0.83 -13.60
CA THR A 56 -0.24 -0.84 -14.94
C THR A 56 0.41 0.48 -15.31
N ASP A 57 -0.22 1.61 -14.95
CA ASP A 57 0.35 2.94 -15.24
C ASP A 57 -0.10 3.97 -14.20
N VAL A 58 0.71 5.03 -14.06
CA VAL A 58 0.47 6.17 -13.17
C VAL A 58 0.79 7.45 -13.94
N ASP A 59 -0.13 8.40 -13.97
CA ASP A 59 0.08 9.73 -14.55
C ASP A 59 -0.43 10.81 -13.58
N LEU A 60 0.34 11.89 -13.44
CA LEU A 60 0.03 13.03 -12.59
C LEU A 60 -0.42 14.23 -13.42
N CYS A 61 -1.51 14.86 -13.02
CA CYS A 61 -1.91 16.15 -13.59
C CYS A 61 -0.96 17.25 -13.14
N ALA A 62 -0.53 18.10 -14.08
CA ALA A 62 0.37 19.21 -13.77
C ALA A 62 -0.37 20.45 -13.20
N VAL A 63 -1.69 20.54 -13.42
CA VAL A 63 -2.53 21.69 -13.05
C VAL A 63 -3.36 21.37 -11.81
N GLU A 64 -3.66 22.36 -11.00
CA GLU A 64 -4.60 22.23 -9.87
C GLU A 64 -6.05 21.91 -10.39
N PRO A 65 -6.77 21.03 -9.72
CA PRO A 65 -6.41 20.20 -8.58
C PRO A 65 -5.45 19.08 -9.01
N TYR A 66 -4.31 18.91 -8.31
CA TYR A 66 -3.28 17.91 -8.64
C TYR A 66 -3.85 16.50 -8.51
N ARG A 67 -4.47 16.02 -9.57
CA ARG A 67 -5.06 14.67 -9.64
C ARG A 67 -4.03 13.67 -10.14
N CYS A 68 -4.14 12.46 -9.65
CA CYS A 68 -3.38 11.31 -10.13
C CYS A 68 -4.32 10.27 -10.73
N ALA A 69 -4.02 9.78 -11.91
CA ALA A 69 -4.70 8.65 -12.51
C ALA A 69 -3.86 7.40 -12.31
N VAL A 70 -4.47 6.38 -11.74
CA VAL A 70 -3.86 5.07 -11.49
C VAL A 70 -4.67 4.02 -12.24
N SER A 71 -4.05 3.37 -13.20
CA SER A 71 -4.68 2.28 -13.96
C SER A 71 -4.48 0.96 -13.24
N CYS A 72 -5.59 0.31 -12.83
CA CYS A 72 -5.60 -0.95 -12.11
C CYS A 72 -6.68 -1.88 -12.67
N SER A 73 -6.30 -3.04 -13.20
CA SER A 73 -7.24 -3.97 -13.82
C SER A 73 -8.11 -3.28 -14.89
N ALA A 74 -9.42 -3.44 -14.84
CA ALA A 74 -10.39 -2.83 -15.77
C ALA A 74 -10.88 -1.44 -15.32
N LYS A 75 -10.15 -0.76 -14.46
CA LYS A 75 -10.55 0.52 -13.88
C LYS A 75 -9.39 1.51 -13.90
N VAL A 76 -9.72 2.79 -14.03
CA VAL A 76 -8.80 3.89 -13.78
C VAL A 76 -9.32 4.65 -12.56
N GLN A 77 -8.49 4.73 -11.55
CA GLN A 77 -8.83 5.40 -10.30
C GLN A 77 -8.19 6.77 -10.25
N LEU A 78 -8.94 7.73 -9.76
CA LEU A 78 -8.51 9.11 -9.61
C LEU A 78 -8.30 9.42 -8.14
N TYR A 79 -7.10 9.89 -7.83
CA TYR A 79 -6.70 10.33 -6.49
C TYR A 79 -6.44 11.84 -6.49
N ASP A 80 -6.78 12.50 -5.40
CA ASP A 80 -6.32 13.85 -5.12
C ASP A 80 -4.96 13.77 -4.40
N CYS A 81 -3.92 14.29 -5.02
CA CYS A 81 -2.58 14.29 -4.44
C CYS A 81 -2.46 15.21 -3.23
N ARG A 82 -3.35 16.21 -3.08
CA ARG A 82 -3.33 17.15 -1.95
C ARG A 82 -3.99 16.56 -0.72
N ALA A 83 -5.20 16.00 -0.88
CA ALA A 83 -5.93 15.33 0.19
C ALA A 83 -5.37 13.92 0.46
N MET A 84 -4.64 13.34 -0.52
CA MET A 84 -4.20 11.95 -0.51
C MET A 84 -5.39 10.99 -0.29
N GLU A 85 -6.46 11.20 -1.03
CA GLU A 85 -7.69 10.40 -0.98
C GLU A 85 -8.13 10.00 -2.37
N GLN A 86 -8.79 8.85 -2.47
CA GLN A 86 -9.43 8.42 -3.69
C GLN A 86 -10.68 9.27 -3.92
N THR A 87 -10.76 9.93 -5.07
CA THR A 87 -11.89 10.79 -5.40
C THR A 87 -12.93 10.09 -6.24
N GLN A 88 -12.52 9.41 -7.30
CA GLN A 88 -13.42 8.87 -8.30
C GLN A 88 -12.87 7.60 -8.92
N THR A 89 -13.74 6.76 -9.51
CA THR A 89 -13.35 5.54 -10.22
C THR A 89 -14.02 5.50 -11.59
N ILE A 90 -13.24 5.29 -12.62
CA ILE A 90 -13.70 5.13 -14.00
C ILE A 90 -13.63 3.63 -14.35
N GLY A 91 -14.78 2.96 -14.43
CA GLY A 91 -14.89 1.50 -14.61
C GLY A 91 -15.37 1.07 -16.00
N ASN A 92 -15.20 1.89 -17.04
CA ASN A 92 -15.81 1.67 -18.36
C ASN A 92 -14.96 0.78 -19.30
N PHE A 93 -14.05 -0.04 -18.75
CA PHE A 93 -13.27 -0.99 -19.54
C PHE A 93 -13.82 -2.41 -19.37
N ARG A 94 -13.88 -3.16 -20.48
CA ARG A 94 -14.28 -4.58 -20.45
C ARG A 94 -13.13 -5.51 -20.05
N LYS A 95 -11.91 -5.09 -20.30
CA LYS A 95 -10.66 -5.78 -20.03
C LYS A 95 -9.68 -4.82 -19.34
N THR A 96 -8.43 -5.25 -19.16
CA THR A 96 -7.39 -4.44 -18.51
C THR A 96 -7.21 -3.10 -19.20
N ALA A 97 -7.18 -2.03 -18.39
CA ALA A 97 -6.86 -0.68 -18.82
C ALA A 97 -5.34 -0.47 -18.72
N TYR A 98 -4.76 0.10 -19.76
CA TYR A 98 -3.36 0.46 -19.82
C TYR A 98 -3.23 1.95 -20.08
N GLY A 99 -2.25 2.59 -19.49
CA GLY A 99 -1.83 3.94 -19.77
C GLY A 99 -2.95 4.99 -19.69
N GLY A 100 -3.10 5.62 -18.57
CA GLY A 100 -3.94 6.81 -18.44
C GLY A 100 -3.09 8.07 -18.58
N SER A 101 -3.48 9.05 -19.41
CA SER A 101 -2.79 10.32 -19.50
C SER A 101 -3.75 11.50 -19.45
N PHE A 102 -3.39 12.49 -18.64
CA PHE A 102 -4.17 13.74 -18.55
C PHE A 102 -3.86 14.67 -19.73
N ARG A 103 -4.89 15.39 -20.17
CA ARG A 103 -4.68 16.58 -21.00
C ARG A 103 -4.11 17.71 -20.13
N ASN A 104 -3.37 18.63 -20.77
CA ASN A 104 -2.69 19.73 -20.07
C ASN A 104 -3.62 20.62 -19.22
N ASP A 105 -4.91 20.67 -19.53
CA ASP A 105 -5.93 21.41 -18.75
C ASP A 105 -6.50 20.62 -17.54
N GLY A 106 -6.16 19.32 -17.43
CA GLY A 106 -6.63 18.46 -16.35
C GLY A 106 -8.12 18.08 -16.39
N ARG A 107 -8.84 18.38 -17.49
CA ARG A 107 -10.29 18.07 -17.63
C ARG A 107 -10.57 16.77 -18.35
N LEU A 108 -9.69 16.37 -19.25
CA LEU A 108 -9.82 15.15 -20.01
C LEU A 108 -8.72 14.16 -19.64
N LEU A 109 -9.08 12.88 -19.64
CA LEU A 109 -8.20 11.75 -19.48
C LEU A 109 -8.33 10.82 -20.68
N VAL A 110 -7.23 10.41 -21.28
CA VAL A 110 -7.21 9.35 -22.29
C VAL A 110 -6.66 8.08 -21.69
N ALA A 111 -7.25 6.94 -21.99
CA ALA A 111 -6.74 5.65 -21.61
C ALA A 111 -6.98 4.61 -22.71
N GLY A 112 -6.00 3.76 -22.90
CA GLY A 112 -6.07 2.58 -23.76
C GLY A 112 -6.45 1.34 -22.97
N GLY A 113 -6.78 0.28 -23.65
CA GLY A 113 -7.10 -0.99 -23.01
C GLY A 113 -6.81 -2.20 -23.89
N GLU A 114 -6.88 -3.37 -23.27
CA GLU A 114 -6.82 -4.65 -23.98
C GLU A 114 -8.06 -4.88 -24.86
N ASP A 115 -9.10 -4.05 -24.68
CA ASP A 115 -10.29 -4.02 -25.53
C ASP A 115 -10.03 -3.37 -26.92
N LYS A 116 -8.77 -3.03 -27.24
CA LYS A 116 -8.31 -2.46 -28.51
C LYS A 116 -8.86 -1.06 -28.81
N LYS A 117 -9.47 -0.42 -27.82
CA LYS A 117 -10.11 0.89 -27.96
C LYS A 117 -9.31 1.93 -27.20
N VAL A 118 -9.31 3.14 -27.75
CA VAL A 118 -8.81 4.34 -27.06
C VAL A 118 -10.03 5.13 -26.58
N LYS A 119 -10.14 5.36 -25.29
CA LYS A 119 -11.26 6.06 -24.69
C LYS A 119 -10.79 7.38 -24.08
N VAL A 120 -11.53 8.42 -24.36
CA VAL A 120 -11.34 9.74 -23.77
C VAL A 120 -12.48 10.03 -22.82
N PHE A 121 -12.14 10.28 -21.58
CA PHE A 121 -13.08 10.55 -20.50
C PHE A 121 -13.09 12.01 -20.14
N ASN A 122 -14.29 12.54 -19.92
CA ASN A 122 -14.46 13.83 -19.27
C ASN A 122 -14.50 13.61 -17.75
N LEU A 123 -13.60 14.25 -17.02
CA LEU A 123 -13.45 14.07 -15.57
C LEU A 123 -14.52 14.80 -14.76
N ASP A 124 -15.18 15.79 -15.33
CA ASP A 124 -16.24 16.51 -14.64
C ASP A 124 -17.55 15.71 -14.66
N THR A 125 -17.83 15.00 -15.77
CA THR A 125 -19.06 14.20 -15.95
C THR A 125 -18.85 12.71 -15.77
N LEU A 126 -17.60 12.24 -15.68
CA LEU A 126 -17.18 10.81 -15.63
C LEU A 126 -17.71 9.97 -16.79
N SER A 127 -18.03 10.61 -17.89
CA SER A 127 -18.55 9.97 -19.10
C SER A 127 -17.47 9.83 -20.16
N ILE A 128 -17.66 8.83 -21.04
CA ILE A 128 -16.84 8.69 -22.24
C ILE A 128 -17.22 9.82 -23.20
N SER A 129 -16.28 10.71 -23.46
CA SER A 129 -16.45 11.78 -24.42
C SER A 129 -16.23 11.28 -25.85
N ARG A 130 -15.20 10.43 -26.06
CA ARG A 130 -14.83 9.87 -27.37
C ARG A 130 -14.33 8.43 -27.21
N CYS A 131 -14.56 7.63 -28.25
CA CYS A 131 -14.10 6.25 -28.30
C CYS A 131 -13.57 5.96 -29.71
N PHE A 132 -12.27 5.71 -29.83
CA PHE A 132 -11.65 5.42 -31.11
C PHE A 132 -11.45 3.92 -31.27
N GLU A 133 -11.84 3.40 -32.42
CA GLU A 133 -11.70 1.99 -32.82
C GLU A 133 -10.86 1.92 -34.07
N GLY A 134 -9.95 0.96 -34.16
CA GLY A 134 -9.08 0.76 -35.32
C GLY A 134 -7.75 0.07 -35.03
N HIS A 135 -7.40 -0.16 -33.75
CA HIS A 135 -6.29 -1.04 -33.41
C HIS A 135 -6.71 -2.51 -33.44
N THR A 136 -5.79 -3.37 -33.88
CA THR A 136 -6.03 -4.82 -33.97
C THR A 136 -5.62 -5.56 -32.70
N CYS A 137 -4.71 -4.99 -31.89
CA CYS A 137 -4.23 -5.52 -30.63
C CYS A 137 -4.45 -4.52 -29.47
N SER A 138 -3.96 -4.87 -28.29
CA SER A 138 -4.08 -4.05 -27.08
C SER A 138 -3.34 -2.71 -27.23
N VAL A 139 -3.96 -1.65 -26.73
CA VAL A 139 -3.39 -0.30 -26.70
C VAL A 139 -2.66 -0.11 -25.38
N ARG A 140 -1.34 0.03 -25.43
CA ARG A 140 -0.48 0.07 -24.23
C ARG A 140 -0.30 1.45 -23.64
N ALA A 141 -0.16 2.44 -24.49
CA ALA A 141 0.02 3.82 -24.07
C ALA A 141 -0.79 4.77 -24.94
N CYS A 142 -1.29 5.83 -24.32
CA CYS A 142 -1.98 6.91 -25.01
C CYS A 142 -1.48 8.23 -24.45
N LYS A 143 -1.26 9.22 -25.31
CA LYS A 143 -0.83 10.56 -24.92
C LYS A 143 -1.59 11.62 -25.70
N PHE A 144 -1.91 12.74 -25.04
CA PHE A 144 -2.38 13.92 -25.72
C PHE A 144 -1.23 14.67 -26.38
N THR A 145 -1.49 15.32 -27.50
CA THR A 145 -0.57 16.33 -28.05
C THR A 145 -0.57 17.57 -27.16
N SER A 146 0.47 18.40 -27.24
CA SER A 146 0.58 19.64 -26.45
C SER A 146 -0.60 20.59 -26.70
N THR A 147 -1.14 20.61 -27.92
CA THR A 147 -2.33 21.39 -28.29
C THR A 147 -3.61 20.85 -27.65
N GLY A 148 -3.63 19.57 -27.23
CA GLY A 148 -4.77 18.91 -26.60
C GLY A 148 -5.94 18.57 -27.52
N TYR A 149 -5.80 18.78 -28.84
CA TYR A 149 -6.84 18.47 -29.82
C TYR A 149 -6.69 17.10 -30.47
N LYS A 150 -5.51 16.49 -30.38
CA LYS A 150 -5.23 15.17 -30.95
C LYS A 150 -4.70 14.22 -29.88
N VAL A 151 -4.89 12.94 -30.13
CA VAL A 151 -4.43 11.84 -29.28
C VAL A 151 -3.54 10.91 -30.10
N VAL A 152 -2.44 10.49 -29.53
CA VAL A 152 -1.56 9.47 -30.07
C VAL A 152 -1.73 8.20 -29.26
N SER A 153 -1.90 7.08 -29.95
CA SER A 153 -2.00 5.76 -29.33
C SER A 153 -0.89 4.83 -29.82
N PHE A 154 -0.38 4.04 -28.90
CA PHE A 154 0.70 3.07 -29.10
C PHE A 154 0.17 1.67 -28.78
N SER A 155 0.31 0.73 -29.71
CA SER A 155 -0.33 -0.57 -29.60
C SER A 155 0.61 -1.74 -29.83
N ASP A 156 0.25 -2.89 -29.30
CA ASP A 156 0.91 -4.17 -29.54
C ASP A 156 0.75 -4.65 -31.01
N ASP A 157 -0.05 -3.96 -31.84
CA ASP A 157 -0.15 -4.22 -33.28
C ASP A 157 1.01 -3.63 -34.11
N ALA A 158 2.07 -3.16 -33.44
CA ALA A 158 3.23 -2.50 -34.04
C ALA A 158 2.91 -1.18 -34.77
N THR A 159 1.75 -0.58 -34.55
CA THR A 159 1.32 0.68 -35.16
C THR A 159 1.20 1.80 -34.15
N VAL A 160 1.54 3.03 -34.57
CA VAL A 160 1.21 4.27 -33.86
C VAL A 160 0.13 4.97 -34.66
N LYS A 161 -0.95 5.38 -33.98
CA LYS A 161 -2.09 6.05 -34.60
C LYS A 161 -2.31 7.43 -34.00
N LEU A 162 -2.53 8.41 -34.89
CA LEU A 162 -2.87 9.79 -34.53
C LEU A 162 -4.37 10.01 -34.78
N TRP A 163 -5.10 10.40 -33.76
CA TRP A 163 -6.55 10.63 -33.78
C TRP A 163 -6.88 12.08 -33.57
N ASP A 164 -7.89 12.57 -34.25
CA ASP A 164 -8.47 13.89 -34.01
C ASP A 164 -9.69 13.78 -33.11
N LEU A 165 -9.73 14.59 -32.05
CA LEU A 165 -10.85 14.63 -31.09
C LEU A 165 -12.10 15.27 -31.66
N ALA A 166 -11.96 16.21 -32.60
CA ALA A 166 -13.07 16.94 -33.15
C ALA A 166 -13.83 16.11 -34.21
N SER A 167 -13.11 15.51 -35.14
CA SER A 167 -13.69 14.74 -36.25
C SER A 167 -13.91 13.26 -35.92
N GLU A 168 -13.43 12.79 -34.76
CA GLU A 168 -13.46 11.37 -34.35
C GLU A 168 -12.81 10.42 -35.36
N SER A 169 -11.94 10.93 -36.20
CA SER A 169 -11.33 10.20 -37.30
C SER A 169 -9.85 9.93 -37.05
N LEU A 170 -9.35 8.90 -37.72
CA LEU A 170 -7.94 8.61 -37.79
C LEU A 170 -7.27 9.61 -38.75
N CYS A 171 -6.34 10.41 -38.20
CA CYS A 171 -5.55 11.33 -39.03
C CYS A 171 -4.44 10.62 -39.76
N ARG A 172 -3.74 9.71 -39.07
CA ARG A 172 -2.58 9.04 -39.63
C ARG A 172 -2.21 7.75 -38.91
N ASP A 173 -1.66 6.81 -39.70
CA ASP A 173 -1.04 5.57 -39.24
C ASP A 173 0.45 5.62 -39.51
N PHE A 174 1.26 5.19 -38.54
CA PHE A 174 2.71 5.04 -38.69
C PHE A 174 3.06 3.55 -38.56
N LEU A 175 3.67 3.02 -39.65
CA LEU A 175 3.95 1.60 -39.84
C LEU A 175 5.43 1.43 -40.10
N SER A 176 6.23 1.09 -39.11
CA SER A 176 7.65 0.77 -39.28
C SER A 176 8.18 -0.20 -38.24
N HIS A 177 7.55 -0.27 -37.08
CA HIS A 177 7.95 -1.23 -36.06
C HIS A 177 7.62 -2.66 -36.48
N LYS A 178 8.46 -3.61 -36.04
CA LYS A 178 8.30 -5.04 -36.34
C LYS A 178 7.61 -5.80 -35.20
N ASP A 179 7.58 -5.23 -34.01
CA ASP A 179 7.00 -5.83 -32.81
C ASP A 179 6.20 -4.79 -32.03
N GLY A 180 5.48 -5.24 -31.01
CA GLY A 180 4.56 -4.44 -30.22
C GLY A 180 5.20 -3.18 -29.60
N ILE A 181 4.47 -2.08 -29.63
CA ILE A 181 4.90 -0.79 -29.08
C ILE A 181 4.37 -0.67 -27.67
N ARG A 182 5.28 -0.55 -26.70
CA ARG A 182 4.94 -0.50 -25.28
C ARG A 182 4.80 0.91 -24.72
N CYS A 183 5.57 1.82 -25.24
CA CYS A 183 5.63 3.18 -24.71
C CYS A 183 5.74 4.19 -25.83
N GLY A 184 5.38 5.43 -25.49
CA GLY A 184 5.58 6.53 -26.41
C GLY A 184 5.38 7.87 -25.72
N VAL A 185 5.98 8.88 -26.32
CA VAL A 185 5.90 10.27 -25.90
C VAL A 185 5.51 11.11 -27.11
N CYS A 186 4.61 12.03 -26.89
CA CYS A 186 4.21 13.01 -27.86
C CYS A 186 4.50 14.40 -27.31
N ARG A 187 5.24 15.21 -28.08
CA ARG A 187 5.45 16.62 -27.74
C ARG A 187 4.40 17.45 -28.45
N ASP A 188 4.52 17.52 -29.75
CA ASP A 188 3.59 18.25 -30.62
C ASP A 188 2.92 17.29 -31.60
N GLU A 189 2.05 17.81 -32.45
CA GLU A 189 1.39 17.02 -33.47
C GLU A 189 2.36 16.43 -34.49
N ASN A 190 3.51 17.08 -34.68
CA ASN A 190 4.51 16.70 -35.66
C ASN A 190 5.66 15.86 -35.06
N PHE A 191 5.81 15.83 -33.74
CA PHE A 191 6.93 15.16 -33.10
C PHE A 191 6.46 14.07 -32.13
N ILE A 192 6.54 12.83 -32.60
CA ILE A 192 6.11 11.63 -31.88
C ILE A 192 7.29 10.69 -31.72
N ILE A 193 7.43 10.06 -30.58
CA ILE A 193 8.47 9.07 -30.31
C ILE A 193 7.80 7.80 -29.81
N SER A 194 8.18 6.67 -30.38
CA SER A 194 7.69 5.34 -29.97
C SER A 194 8.84 4.42 -29.57
N GLY A 195 8.64 3.62 -28.54
CA GLY A 195 9.55 2.56 -28.11
C GLY A 195 8.88 1.20 -28.22
N SER A 196 9.56 0.26 -28.84
CA SER A 196 9.03 -1.06 -29.16
C SER A 196 9.90 -2.19 -28.63
N TYR A 197 9.29 -3.36 -28.59
CA TYR A 197 9.97 -4.62 -28.27
C TYR A 197 10.90 -5.11 -29.38
N ASP A 198 10.84 -4.51 -30.57
CA ASP A 198 11.80 -4.73 -31.64
C ASP A 198 13.20 -4.13 -31.38
N HIS A 199 13.44 -3.65 -30.14
CA HIS A 199 14.69 -3.03 -29.68
C HIS A 199 14.97 -1.66 -30.31
N THR A 200 13.98 -1.03 -30.93
CA THR A 200 14.17 0.28 -31.59
C THR A 200 13.30 1.36 -30.95
N VAL A 201 13.83 2.58 -30.94
CA VAL A 201 13.09 3.81 -30.73
C VAL A 201 12.96 4.54 -32.05
N CYS A 202 11.74 4.78 -32.50
CA CYS A 202 11.47 5.53 -33.72
C CYS A 202 11.00 6.95 -33.41
N LEU A 203 11.57 7.92 -34.09
CA LEU A 203 11.16 9.30 -34.11
C LEU A 203 10.34 9.56 -35.37
N TRP A 204 9.15 10.10 -35.21
CA TRP A 204 8.20 10.34 -36.27
C TRP A 204 7.94 11.82 -36.46
N ASP A 205 7.89 12.23 -37.73
CA ASP A 205 7.31 13.51 -38.13
C ASP A 205 5.98 13.23 -38.85
N ASN A 206 4.92 13.86 -38.39
CA ASN A 206 3.59 13.74 -38.99
C ASN A 206 3.57 14.16 -40.49
N ARG A 207 4.56 14.85 -40.98
CA ARG A 207 4.70 15.27 -42.38
C ARG A 207 5.24 14.16 -43.29
N GLN A 208 5.94 13.17 -42.69
CA GLN A 208 6.61 12.09 -43.42
C GLN A 208 5.95 10.74 -43.07
N GLN A 209 6.00 9.79 -44.00
CA GLN A 209 5.48 8.44 -43.77
C GLN A 209 6.47 7.55 -43.03
N ASN A 210 7.74 7.72 -43.30
CA ASN A 210 8.82 6.94 -42.69
C ASN A 210 9.32 7.63 -41.42
N PRO A 211 9.88 6.87 -40.47
CA PRO A 211 10.51 7.47 -39.30
C PRO A 211 11.70 8.34 -39.73
N VAL A 212 11.80 9.53 -39.11
CA VAL A 212 12.90 10.45 -39.33
C VAL A 212 14.23 9.86 -38.85
N MET A 213 14.16 9.17 -37.70
CA MET A 213 15.32 8.54 -37.08
C MET A 213 14.90 7.26 -36.37
N GLN A 214 15.78 6.25 -36.48
CA GLN A 214 15.64 4.99 -35.77
C GLN A 214 16.88 4.77 -34.90
N LEU A 215 16.67 4.60 -33.58
CA LEU A 215 17.73 4.38 -32.62
C LEU A 215 17.67 2.95 -32.11
N GLU A 216 18.75 2.21 -32.24
CA GLU A 216 18.82 0.82 -31.80
C GLU A 216 19.26 0.69 -30.36
N HIS A 217 18.44 0.01 -29.56
CA HIS A 217 18.69 -0.28 -28.15
C HIS A 217 19.12 -1.75 -28.00
N SER A 218 19.90 -2.06 -26.95
CA SER A 218 20.37 -3.44 -26.72
C SER A 218 19.29 -4.40 -26.24
N PHE A 219 18.19 -3.90 -25.71
CA PHE A 219 17.10 -4.66 -25.08
C PHE A 219 15.73 -4.14 -25.50
N PRO A 220 14.65 -4.95 -25.36
CA PRO A 220 13.28 -4.50 -25.59
C PRO A 220 12.97 -3.25 -24.74
N ILE A 221 12.28 -2.29 -25.33
CA ILE A 221 12.05 -0.99 -24.69
C ILE A 221 10.73 -1.02 -23.94
N GLU A 222 10.78 -0.73 -22.64
CA GLU A 222 9.62 -0.64 -21.77
C GLU A 222 9.15 0.81 -21.54
N SER A 223 10.06 1.77 -21.52
CA SER A 223 9.72 3.16 -21.23
C SER A 223 10.63 4.14 -21.97
N VAL A 224 10.04 5.24 -22.40
CA VAL A 224 10.72 6.35 -23.07
C VAL A 224 10.35 7.65 -22.37
N ALA A 225 11.32 8.56 -22.23
CA ALA A 225 11.09 9.91 -21.73
C ALA A 225 11.88 10.95 -22.52
N LEU A 226 11.25 12.08 -22.82
CA LEU A 226 11.83 13.17 -23.60
C LEU A 226 12.17 14.35 -22.69
N HIS A 227 13.33 14.95 -22.90
CA HIS A 227 13.73 16.18 -22.21
C HIS A 227 12.96 17.39 -22.75
N ILE A 228 12.78 18.42 -21.91
CA ILE A 228 11.97 19.60 -22.29
C ILE A 228 12.50 20.34 -23.52
N ASN A 229 13.79 20.33 -23.74
CA ASN A 229 14.43 21.01 -24.88
C ASN A 229 14.45 20.17 -26.17
N ASP A 230 13.83 18.97 -26.15
CA ASP A 230 13.79 18.03 -27.27
C ASP A 230 15.17 17.60 -27.80
N THR A 231 16.22 17.83 -27.04
CA THR A 231 17.59 17.47 -27.39
C THR A 231 18.01 16.11 -26.88
N MET A 232 17.47 15.70 -25.73
CA MET A 232 17.85 14.44 -25.09
C MET A 232 16.64 13.51 -24.92
N LEU A 233 16.89 12.24 -25.20
CA LEU A 233 15.92 11.16 -25.05
C LEU A 233 16.46 10.10 -24.10
N LEU A 234 15.60 9.58 -23.26
CA LEU A 234 15.87 8.40 -22.44
C LEU A 234 15.10 7.22 -22.99
N SER A 235 15.75 6.10 -23.14
CA SER A 235 15.11 4.81 -23.39
C SER A 235 15.51 3.81 -22.32
N ALA A 236 14.55 3.14 -21.72
CA ALA A 236 14.77 2.10 -20.74
C ALA A 236 14.41 0.75 -21.33
N GLY A 237 15.36 -0.16 -21.29
CA GLY A 237 15.19 -1.54 -21.76
C GLY A 237 16.09 -2.48 -20.96
N GLY A 238 15.55 -3.64 -20.56
CA GLY A 238 16.27 -4.56 -19.69
C GLY A 238 16.76 -3.88 -18.42
N THR A 239 18.02 -3.99 -18.10
CA THR A 239 18.65 -3.39 -16.91
C THR A 239 19.33 -2.05 -17.20
N VAL A 240 19.22 -1.51 -18.40
CA VAL A 240 19.98 -0.34 -18.87
C VAL A 240 19.04 0.80 -19.26
N VAL A 241 19.34 2.01 -18.77
CA VAL A 241 18.79 3.25 -19.33
C VAL A 241 19.83 3.84 -20.25
N THR A 242 19.47 4.05 -21.50
CA THR A 242 20.32 4.71 -22.49
C THR A 242 19.88 6.16 -22.66
N VAL A 243 20.84 7.06 -22.58
CA VAL A 243 20.67 8.50 -22.80
C VAL A 243 21.14 8.80 -24.21
N TRP A 244 20.27 9.38 -25.04
CA TRP A 244 20.54 9.71 -26.44
C TRP A 244 20.57 11.22 -26.65
N ASP A 245 21.44 11.65 -27.50
CA ASP A 245 21.36 12.95 -28.11
C ASP A 245 20.57 12.81 -29.44
N ILE A 246 19.39 13.43 -29.50
CA ILE A 246 18.52 13.35 -30.66
C ILE A 246 19.15 14.07 -31.88
N VAL A 247 19.84 15.19 -31.65
CA VAL A 247 20.42 16.00 -32.72
C VAL A 247 21.58 15.26 -33.41
N ALA A 248 22.42 14.64 -32.62
CA ALA A 248 23.56 13.88 -33.13
C ALA A 248 23.22 12.42 -33.46
N GLY A 249 22.09 11.89 -33.01
CA GLY A 249 21.72 10.48 -33.16
C GLY A 249 22.67 9.52 -32.43
N LYS A 250 23.33 9.97 -31.38
CA LYS A 250 24.38 9.22 -30.66
C LYS A 250 24.01 8.96 -29.19
N VAL A 251 24.56 7.88 -28.65
CA VAL A 251 24.45 7.56 -27.22
C VAL A 251 25.38 8.48 -26.43
N LEU A 252 24.84 9.21 -25.45
CA LEU A 252 25.63 10.03 -24.52
C LEU A 252 26.11 9.19 -23.34
N ALA A 253 25.23 8.38 -22.76
CA ALA A 253 25.55 7.55 -21.60
C ALA A 253 24.67 6.30 -21.53
N LYS A 254 25.18 5.27 -20.86
CA LYS A 254 24.44 4.06 -20.49
C LYS A 254 24.48 3.88 -18.98
N LEU A 255 23.31 3.84 -18.34
CA LEU A 255 23.15 3.69 -16.89
C LEU A 255 22.71 2.26 -16.60
N SER A 256 23.61 1.42 -16.06
CA SER A 256 23.39 -0.02 -15.86
C SER A 256 23.48 -0.42 -14.39
N GLN A 257 22.85 0.34 -13.51
CA GLN A 257 22.96 0.10 -12.07
C GLN A 257 21.80 -0.75 -11.49
N HIS A 258 20.74 -0.98 -12.26
CA HIS A 258 19.65 -1.85 -11.85
C HIS A 258 19.98 -3.32 -12.04
N HIS A 259 19.45 -4.17 -11.13
CA HIS A 259 19.66 -5.62 -11.17
C HIS A 259 18.55 -6.38 -11.92
N LYS A 260 17.40 -5.74 -12.14
CA LYS A 260 16.26 -6.28 -12.88
C LYS A 260 15.78 -5.28 -13.92
N THR A 261 14.81 -5.70 -14.74
CA THR A 261 14.25 -4.87 -15.79
C THR A 261 13.71 -3.55 -15.27
N ILE A 262 14.00 -2.50 -16.01
CA ILE A 262 13.53 -1.14 -15.74
C ILE A 262 12.19 -0.99 -16.45
N THR A 263 11.16 -0.64 -15.70
CA THR A 263 9.78 -0.54 -16.20
C THR A 263 9.40 0.89 -16.59
N CYS A 264 9.95 1.87 -15.88
CA CYS A 264 9.59 3.26 -16.09
C CYS A 264 10.78 4.20 -15.89
N VAL A 265 10.88 5.21 -16.74
CA VAL A 265 11.87 6.29 -16.65
C VAL A 265 11.19 7.63 -16.82
N ARG A 266 11.53 8.60 -15.98
CA ARG A 266 11.01 9.98 -16.05
C ARG A 266 12.13 10.98 -15.76
N PHE A 267 11.99 12.19 -16.30
CA PHE A 267 12.76 13.33 -15.85
C PHE A 267 12.11 13.97 -14.61
N CYS A 268 12.94 14.49 -13.72
CA CYS A 268 12.50 15.37 -12.64
C CYS A 268 11.92 16.66 -13.24
N THR A 269 11.02 17.33 -12.52
CA THR A 269 10.39 18.57 -12.99
C THR A 269 11.42 19.66 -13.30
N SER A 270 12.54 19.68 -12.57
CA SER A 270 13.67 20.59 -12.84
C SER A 270 14.51 20.18 -14.03
N TYR A 271 14.25 19.03 -14.67
CA TYR A 271 15.03 18.44 -15.78
C TYR A 271 16.54 18.29 -15.53
N LYS A 272 16.98 18.36 -14.29
CA LYS A 272 18.39 18.17 -13.91
C LYS A 272 18.70 16.73 -13.52
N ARG A 273 17.68 15.93 -13.30
CA ARG A 273 17.82 14.56 -12.78
C ARG A 273 16.94 13.59 -13.54
N ILE A 274 17.43 12.37 -13.62
CA ILE A 274 16.75 11.22 -14.25
C ILE A 274 16.31 10.29 -13.12
N LEU A 275 15.06 9.84 -13.15
CA LEU A 275 14.55 8.82 -12.26
C LEU A 275 14.28 7.56 -13.06
N SER A 276 14.69 6.39 -12.55
CA SER A 276 14.38 5.10 -13.13
C SER A 276 13.79 4.17 -12.07
N GLY A 277 12.68 3.51 -12.38
CA GLY A 277 12.02 2.52 -11.55
C GLY A 277 12.17 1.12 -12.16
N SER A 278 12.40 0.13 -11.31
CA SER A 278 12.68 -1.23 -11.75
C SER A 278 11.94 -2.28 -10.92
N LEU A 279 11.87 -3.48 -11.45
CA LEU A 279 11.39 -4.67 -10.74
C LEU A 279 12.32 -5.10 -9.59
N ASP A 280 13.49 -4.47 -9.41
CA ASP A 280 14.36 -4.64 -8.24
C ASP A 280 13.87 -3.93 -6.98
N ARG A 281 12.71 -3.29 -7.03
CA ARG A 281 12.05 -2.53 -5.95
C ARG A 281 12.73 -1.21 -5.61
N HIS A 282 13.61 -0.71 -6.49
CA HIS A 282 14.30 0.55 -6.28
C HIS A 282 13.92 1.59 -7.33
N ILE A 283 13.75 2.84 -6.88
CA ILE A 283 13.83 4.00 -7.75
C ILE A 283 15.22 4.62 -7.55
N LYS A 284 15.97 4.69 -8.63
CA LYS A 284 17.29 5.33 -8.63
C LYS A 284 17.23 6.69 -9.28
N VAL A 285 17.96 7.63 -8.70
CA VAL A 285 18.02 9.02 -9.14
C VAL A 285 19.44 9.29 -9.63
N TYR A 286 19.55 9.73 -10.87
CA TYR A 286 20.82 10.07 -11.49
C TYR A 286 20.89 11.56 -11.77
N ASP A 287 22.06 12.12 -11.60
CA ASP A 287 22.34 13.50 -12.05
C ASP A 287 22.58 13.51 -13.58
N LEU A 288 21.98 14.48 -14.27
CA LEU A 288 22.08 14.58 -15.73
C LEU A 288 23.48 15.00 -16.19
N ASN A 289 24.25 15.73 -15.36
CA ASN A 289 25.56 16.20 -15.75
C ASN A 289 26.66 15.14 -15.57
N SER A 290 26.62 14.43 -14.46
CA SER A 290 27.65 13.42 -14.12
C SER A 290 27.24 11.99 -14.46
N PHE A 291 25.96 11.75 -14.78
CA PHE A 291 25.36 10.43 -14.98
C PHE A 291 25.61 9.45 -13.81
N SER A 292 25.92 9.97 -12.64
CA SER A 292 26.15 9.19 -11.44
C SER A 292 24.86 9.01 -10.65
N ASN A 293 24.77 7.90 -9.91
CA ASN A 293 23.65 7.68 -8.99
C ASN A 293 23.79 8.58 -7.76
N VAL A 294 22.81 9.43 -7.53
CA VAL A 294 22.77 10.37 -6.40
C VAL A 294 22.01 9.76 -5.22
N HIS A 295 20.89 9.10 -5.50
CA HIS A 295 20.03 8.56 -4.45
C HIS A 295 19.28 7.31 -4.92
N SER A 296 18.97 6.41 -3.98
CA SER A 296 18.20 5.22 -4.23
C SER A 296 17.10 5.09 -3.19
N MET A 297 15.85 4.93 -3.65
CA MET A 297 14.68 4.76 -2.79
C MET A 297 14.17 3.32 -2.90
N GLU A 298 14.04 2.64 -1.77
CA GLU A 298 13.53 1.28 -1.70
C GLU A 298 12.01 1.25 -1.48
N TYR A 299 11.35 0.27 -2.11
CA TYR A 299 9.91 0.02 -2.01
C TYR A 299 9.64 -1.45 -1.64
N PRO A 300 8.49 -1.76 -1.01
CA PRO A 300 8.19 -3.11 -0.54
C PRO A 300 7.99 -4.11 -1.68
N SER A 301 7.52 -3.65 -2.85
CA SER A 301 7.19 -4.49 -4.01
C SER A 301 7.82 -3.99 -5.30
N PRO A 302 7.93 -4.83 -6.34
CA PRO A 302 8.41 -4.42 -7.66
C PRO A 302 7.61 -3.23 -8.21
N ILE A 303 8.33 -2.27 -8.80
CA ILE A 303 7.75 -1.04 -9.33
C ILE A 303 7.36 -1.29 -10.78
N LEU A 304 6.12 -0.94 -11.16
CA LEU A 304 5.65 -1.02 -12.54
C LEU A 304 5.61 0.35 -13.22
N SER A 305 5.08 1.35 -12.54
CA SER A 305 5.04 2.72 -13.07
C SER A 305 5.20 3.72 -11.93
N PHE A 306 5.74 4.88 -12.23
CA PHE A 306 5.78 6.02 -11.33
C PHE A 306 5.72 7.32 -12.11
N ASP A 307 5.26 8.37 -11.46
CA ASP A 307 5.31 9.72 -12.03
C ASP A 307 5.66 10.76 -10.96
N ILE A 308 6.32 11.83 -11.40
CA ILE A 308 6.74 12.95 -10.57
C ILE A 308 6.44 14.26 -11.28
N LYS A 309 5.70 15.14 -10.64
CA LYS A 309 5.32 16.46 -11.21
C LYS A 309 5.16 17.52 -10.12
N SER A 310 4.78 18.72 -10.53
CA SER A 310 4.51 19.87 -9.66
C SER A 310 5.71 20.26 -8.81
N ASP A 311 6.80 20.62 -9.46
CA ASP A 311 8.07 21.04 -8.84
C ASP A 311 8.67 19.97 -7.89
N ASP A 312 8.57 18.71 -8.29
CA ASP A 312 8.99 17.55 -7.50
C ASP A 312 8.29 17.44 -6.13
N ARG A 313 7.10 18.01 -6.02
CA ARG A 313 6.34 18.01 -4.77
C ARG A 313 5.69 16.67 -4.51
N TYR A 314 5.12 16.06 -5.55
CA TYR A 314 4.42 14.78 -5.46
C TYR A 314 5.14 13.72 -6.26
N LEU A 315 5.44 12.61 -5.60
CA LEU A 315 5.94 11.37 -6.23
C LEU A 315 4.92 10.28 -5.94
N VAL A 316 4.37 9.71 -7.01
CA VAL A 316 3.43 8.58 -6.92
C VAL A 316 4.06 7.36 -7.56
N VAL A 317 4.02 6.24 -6.87
CA VAL A 317 4.63 4.98 -7.31
C VAL A 317 3.60 3.86 -7.27
N GLY A 318 3.41 3.23 -8.40
CA GLY A 318 2.55 2.05 -8.56
C GLY A 318 3.37 0.77 -8.58
N MET A 319 2.92 -0.22 -7.80
CA MET A 319 3.63 -1.47 -7.59
C MET A 319 2.86 -2.67 -8.10
N ASN A 320 3.58 -3.76 -8.33
CA ASN A 320 3.00 -5.02 -8.81
C ASN A 320 2.04 -5.69 -7.80
N SER A 321 2.21 -5.41 -6.49
CA SER A 321 1.31 -5.92 -5.46
C SER A 321 -0.05 -5.22 -5.38
N GLY A 322 -0.30 -4.20 -6.22
CA GLY A 322 -1.47 -3.33 -6.10
C GLY A 322 -1.26 -2.15 -5.15
N LEU A 323 -0.11 -2.02 -4.50
CA LEU A 323 0.17 -0.88 -3.63
C LEU A 323 0.50 0.37 -4.45
N VAL A 324 -0.19 1.46 -4.14
CA VAL A 324 0.12 2.82 -4.62
C VAL A 324 0.72 3.61 -3.48
N SER A 325 1.89 4.16 -3.67
CA SER A 325 2.59 4.96 -2.67
C SER A 325 2.62 6.43 -3.08
N PHE A 326 2.01 7.28 -2.27
CA PHE A 326 2.03 8.74 -2.43
C PHE A 326 3.06 9.34 -1.47
N LYS A 327 4.00 10.08 -2.00
CA LYS A 327 5.00 10.82 -1.21
C LYS A 327 4.91 12.31 -1.53
N GLU A 328 4.77 13.15 -0.50
CA GLU A 328 4.84 14.60 -0.63
C GLU A 328 6.17 15.10 -0.08
N ARG A 329 6.87 15.91 -0.83
CA ARG A 329 8.07 16.61 -0.35
C ARG A 329 7.66 17.82 0.48
N LYS A 330 8.20 17.93 1.70
CA LYS A 330 8.07 19.15 2.51
C LYS A 330 8.85 20.26 1.80
N GLY A 331 8.16 21.20 1.20
CA GLY A 331 8.79 22.41 0.69
C GLY A 331 9.55 23.09 1.84
N LYS A 332 10.73 23.67 1.57
CA LYS A 332 11.35 24.59 2.51
C LYS A 332 10.30 25.68 2.79
N ALA A 333 9.72 25.67 3.98
CA ALA A 333 8.90 26.79 4.42
C ALA A 333 9.74 28.04 4.15
N LYS A 334 9.21 29.01 3.37
CA LYS A 334 9.84 30.30 3.22
C LYS A 334 10.13 30.76 4.64
N ALA A 335 11.40 30.83 5.00
CA ALA A 335 11.82 31.29 6.30
C ALA A 335 11.24 32.69 6.45
N VAL A 336 10.12 32.80 7.14
CA VAL A 336 9.67 34.08 7.66
C VAL A 336 10.83 34.51 8.54
N SER A 337 11.51 35.56 8.15
CA SER A 337 12.61 36.13 8.87
C SER A 337 12.09 36.63 10.22
N LYS A 338 11.92 35.71 11.14
CA LYS A 338 11.93 36.06 12.55
C LYS A 338 13.39 36.40 12.81
N LYS A 339 13.68 37.66 13.04
CA LYS A 339 14.89 38.09 13.77
C LYS A 339 14.92 37.22 15.03
N SER A 340 15.48 36.03 14.93
CA SER A 340 15.75 35.16 16.06
C SER A 340 16.99 35.76 16.72
N ARG A 341 16.83 36.19 17.94
CA ARG A 341 17.94 36.30 18.87
C ARG A 341 18.78 35.05 18.72
N ASN A 342 20.09 35.23 18.50
CA ASN A 342 21.09 34.19 18.40
C ASN A 342 21.04 33.25 19.61
N LEU A 343 20.16 32.29 19.57
CA LEU A 343 20.32 31.01 20.24
C LEU A 343 21.04 30.15 19.21
N GLU A 344 22.33 30.00 19.35
CA GLU A 344 23.09 28.94 18.71
C GLU A 344 22.44 27.62 19.08
N ILE A 345 21.44 27.20 18.31
CA ILE A 345 20.92 25.80 18.33
C ILE A 345 22.10 24.99 17.83
N ARG A 346 22.82 24.38 18.75
CA ARG A 346 23.89 23.43 18.45
C ARG A 346 23.30 22.40 17.49
N LYS A 347 23.88 22.30 16.30
CA LYS A 347 23.43 21.44 15.19
C LYS A 347 23.33 19.94 15.53
N PHE A 348 23.44 19.56 16.79
CA PHE A 348 23.50 18.18 17.27
C PHE A 348 22.66 17.89 18.51
N ASP A 349 21.75 18.75 18.88
CA ASP A 349 20.71 18.34 19.80
C ASP A 349 19.72 17.48 18.99
N VAL A 350 19.96 16.20 18.99
CA VAL A 350 18.88 15.22 18.73
C VAL A 350 17.89 15.44 19.86
N ILE A 351 16.89 16.28 19.61
CA ILE A 351 15.68 16.28 20.40
C ILE A 351 15.13 14.89 20.14
N VAL A 352 15.44 13.96 21.03
CA VAL A 352 14.63 12.74 21.16
C VAL A 352 13.21 13.28 21.32
N PRO A 353 12.31 13.08 20.35
CA PRO A 353 10.94 13.50 20.54
C PRO A 353 10.56 12.86 21.86
N ARG A 354 10.22 13.68 22.87
CA ARG A 354 9.55 13.16 24.05
C ARG A 354 8.45 12.32 23.43
N ASP A 355 8.53 11.00 23.65
CA ASP A 355 7.43 10.12 23.29
C ASP A 355 6.19 10.86 23.74
N GLU A 356 5.40 11.34 22.79
CA GLU A 356 4.06 11.83 23.08
C GLU A 356 3.51 10.71 23.93
N ARG A 357 3.30 10.98 25.22
CA ARG A 357 2.84 9.96 26.15
C ARG A 357 1.60 9.40 25.50
N GLN A 358 1.77 8.31 24.76
CA GLN A 358 0.64 7.56 24.24
C GLN A 358 -0.16 7.28 25.50
N TRP A 359 -1.37 7.82 25.56
CA TRP A 359 -2.27 7.62 26.68
C TRP A 359 -2.63 6.14 26.66
N LEU A 360 -1.69 5.32 27.21
CA LEU A 360 -1.90 3.91 27.36
C LEU A 360 -3.14 3.75 28.25
N THR A 361 -4.04 2.93 27.82
CA THR A 361 -5.18 2.57 28.65
C THR A 361 -4.67 1.94 29.94
N LYS A 362 -5.45 2.03 31.00
CA LYS A 362 -5.01 1.57 32.31
C LYS A 362 -4.60 0.09 32.32
N TYR A 363 -5.29 -0.75 31.57
CA TYR A 363 -4.94 -2.17 31.43
C TYR A 363 -3.66 -2.38 30.62
N ASP A 364 -3.39 -1.58 29.56
CA ASP A 364 -2.15 -1.65 28.79
C ASP A 364 -0.94 -1.24 29.62
N PHE A 365 -1.11 -0.23 30.49
CA PHE A 365 -0.08 0.15 31.44
C PHE A 365 0.24 -1.00 32.41
N MET A 366 -0.77 -1.67 32.98
CA MET A 366 -0.59 -2.83 33.85
C MET A 366 0.06 -4.01 33.13
N LEU A 367 -0.27 -4.25 31.84
CA LEU A 367 0.39 -5.26 31.02
C LEU A 367 1.85 -4.92 30.71
N LYS A 368 2.18 -3.62 30.60
CA LYS A 368 3.55 -3.13 30.39
C LYS A 368 4.40 -3.22 31.66
N THR A 369 3.78 -3.05 32.83
CA THR A 369 4.44 -3.23 34.14
C THR A 369 4.47 -4.68 34.63
N PHE A 370 4.02 -5.64 33.79
CA PHE A 370 3.94 -7.08 34.12
C PHE A 370 2.97 -7.42 35.27
N GLU A 371 2.05 -6.54 35.61
CA GLU A 371 1.00 -6.76 36.59
C GLU A 371 -0.20 -7.50 35.98
N HIS A 372 0.02 -8.74 35.56
CA HIS A 372 -0.93 -9.55 34.78
C HIS A 372 -2.25 -9.81 35.50
N ARG A 373 -2.21 -10.00 36.85
CA ARG A 373 -3.41 -10.21 37.67
C ARG A 373 -4.27 -8.95 37.70
N ALA A 374 -3.64 -7.82 38.03
CA ALA A 374 -4.35 -6.54 38.15
C ALA A 374 -4.96 -6.11 36.78
N ALA A 375 -4.27 -6.36 35.66
CA ALA A 375 -4.79 -6.11 34.33
C ALA A 375 -6.07 -6.91 34.04
N LEU A 376 -6.05 -8.21 34.36
CA LEU A 376 -7.20 -9.09 34.17
C LEU A 376 -8.38 -8.68 35.04
N ASP A 377 -8.15 -8.37 36.33
CA ASP A 377 -9.19 -7.97 37.30
C ASP A 377 -9.82 -6.62 36.93
N TYR A 378 -9.01 -5.70 36.38
CA TYR A 378 -9.54 -4.42 35.93
C TYR A 378 -10.51 -4.59 34.74
N VAL A 379 -10.18 -5.45 33.78
CA VAL A 379 -10.98 -5.62 32.57
C VAL A 379 -12.22 -6.49 32.79
N ILE A 380 -12.19 -7.44 33.73
CA ILE A 380 -13.33 -8.34 34.04
C ILE A 380 -14.37 -7.66 34.91
N LYS A 381 -14.08 -6.51 35.52
CA LYS A 381 -15.10 -5.78 36.30
C LYS A 381 -16.37 -5.59 35.46
N PRO A 382 -17.58 -5.83 36.04
CA PRO A 382 -18.84 -5.76 35.31
C PRO A 382 -19.08 -4.43 34.60
N SER A 383 -18.52 -3.33 35.12
CA SER A 383 -18.60 -2.00 34.55
C SER A 383 -17.84 -1.87 33.22
N GLN A 384 -16.80 -2.68 33.00
CA GLN A 384 -15.96 -2.68 31.78
C GLN A 384 -16.35 -3.83 30.83
N SER A 385 -16.47 -5.05 31.39
CA SER A 385 -16.74 -6.26 30.59
C SER A 385 -18.11 -6.25 29.93
N ASN A 386 -19.12 -5.61 30.52
CA ASN A 386 -20.43 -5.47 29.86
C ASN A 386 -20.44 -4.43 28.73
N LYS A 387 -19.64 -3.36 28.84
CA LYS A 387 -19.58 -2.31 27.82
C LYS A 387 -18.71 -2.68 26.62
N ARG A 388 -17.58 -3.34 26.88
CA ARG A 388 -16.58 -3.70 25.85
C ARG A 388 -15.97 -5.08 26.11
N PRO A 389 -16.68 -6.15 25.80
CA PRO A 389 -16.19 -7.52 26.00
C PRO A 389 -14.96 -7.85 25.16
N GLU A 390 -14.81 -7.20 23.99
CA GLU A 390 -13.67 -7.37 23.08
C GLU A 390 -12.34 -7.07 23.78
N VAL A 391 -12.30 -6.08 24.66
CA VAL A 391 -11.11 -5.72 25.42
C VAL A 391 -10.71 -6.83 26.39
N ALA A 392 -11.67 -7.51 27.02
CA ALA A 392 -11.39 -8.63 27.90
C ALA A 392 -10.76 -9.79 27.13
N VAL A 393 -11.30 -10.11 25.95
CA VAL A 393 -10.76 -11.18 25.09
C VAL A 393 -9.38 -10.80 24.56
N SER A 394 -9.14 -9.54 24.19
CA SER A 394 -7.81 -9.10 23.74
C SER A 394 -6.75 -9.21 24.83
N VAL A 395 -7.11 -8.93 26.09
CA VAL A 395 -6.22 -9.13 27.25
C VAL A 395 -5.94 -10.62 27.48
N PHE A 396 -6.94 -11.50 27.36
CA PHE A 396 -6.72 -12.95 27.42
C PHE A 396 -5.78 -13.41 26.32
N LEU A 397 -5.98 -12.97 25.09
CA LEU A 397 -5.11 -13.31 23.96
C LEU A 397 -3.65 -12.89 24.21
N GLU A 398 -3.44 -11.67 24.71
CA GLU A 398 -2.11 -11.17 25.02
C GLU A 398 -1.45 -11.93 26.18
N LEU A 399 -2.22 -12.35 27.18
CA LEU A 399 -1.72 -13.20 28.27
C LEU A 399 -1.36 -14.61 27.79
N ILE A 400 -2.11 -15.18 26.85
CA ILE A 400 -1.78 -16.46 26.21
C ILE A 400 -0.48 -16.31 25.42
N ARG A 401 -0.37 -15.25 24.59
CA ARG A 401 0.80 -14.96 23.76
C ARG A 401 2.08 -14.80 24.59
N ARG A 402 1.97 -14.15 25.75
CA ARG A 402 3.10 -13.99 26.69
C ARG A 402 3.39 -15.21 27.56
N GLY A 403 2.60 -16.27 27.46
CA GLY A 403 2.69 -17.42 28.35
C GLY A 403 2.42 -17.09 29.84
N ALA A 404 1.78 -15.95 30.09
CA ALA A 404 1.54 -15.41 31.45
C ALA A 404 0.15 -15.76 32.00
N LEU A 405 -0.71 -16.41 31.21
CA LEU A 405 -2.09 -16.73 31.58
C LEU A 405 -2.14 -17.61 32.85
N ILE A 406 -1.31 -18.64 32.91
CA ILE A 406 -1.21 -19.54 34.08
C ILE A 406 -0.85 -18.75 35.34
N LYS A 407 0.15 -17.86 35.26
CA LYS A 407 0.56 -16.99 36.38
C LYS A 407 -0.54 -16.04 36.83
N ALA A 408 -1.37 -15.58 35.88
CA ALA A 408 -2.50 -14.70 36.18
C ALA A 408 -3.68 -15.43 36.81
N LEU A 409 -3.84 -16.74 36.60
CA LEU A 409 -4.97 -17.55 37.08
C LEU A 409 -4.66 -18.37 38.36
N ILE A 410 -3.41 -18.72 38.62
CA ILE A 410 -3.01 -19.55 39.76
C ILE A 410 -3.31 -18.84 41.08
N LYS A 411 -3.81 -19.63 42.08
CA LYS A 411 -4.03 -19.21 43.49
C LYS A 411 -4.85 -17.91 43.63
N ARG A 412 -5.95 -17.82 42.87
CA ARG A 412 -6.88 -16.68 43.04
C ARG A 412 -7.84 -16.93 44.19
N PRO A 413 -8.15 -15.87 44.96
CA PRO A 413 -9.24 -15.93 45.92
C PRO A 413 -10.57 -16.14 45.18
N GLU A 414 -11.51 -16.80 45.79
CA GLU A 414 -12.82 -17.16 45.22
C GLU A 414 -13.60 -15.93 44.70
N VAL A 415 -13.47 -14.81 45.41
CA VAL A 415 -14.15 -13.53 45.08
C VAL A 415 -13.70 -13.01 43.69
N GLU A 416 -12.45 -13.23 43.31
CA GLU A 416 -11.90 -12.81 42.01
C GLU A 416 -12.12 -13.87 40.92
N LEU A 417 -12.28 -15.14 41.28
CA LEU A 417 -12.50 -16.23 40.33
C LEU A 417 -13.93 -16.24 39.79
N ILE A 418 -14.94 -15.95 40.61
CA ILE A 418 -16.35 -15.93 40.22
C ILE A 418 -16.65 -14.97 39.05
N PRO A 419 -16.15 -13.73 38.99
CA PRO A 419 -16.37 -12.84 37.85
C PRO A 419 -15.79 -13.38 36.54
N ILE A 420 -14.61 -14.06 36.60
CA ILE A 420 -13.97 -14.67 35.45
C ILE A 420 -14.83 -15.80 34.88
N LEU A 421 -15.29 -16.70 35.74
CA LEU A 421 -16.17 -17.81 35.37
C LEU A 421 -17.50 -17.32 34.79
N LYS A 422 -18.12 -16.32 35.40
CA LYS A 422 -19.35 -15.70 34.89
C LYS A 422 -19.14 -15.05 33.53
N PHE A 423 -18.01 -14.38 33.34
CA PHE A 423 -17.67 -13.79 32.05
C PHE A 423 -17.53 -14.88 30.96
N ILE A 424 -16.79 -15.94 31.25
CA ILE A 424 -16.60 -17.06 30.31
C ILE A 424 -17.94 -17.74 30.02
N ASN A 425 -18.73 -18.06 31.05
CA ASN A 425 -20.05 -18.70 30.87
C ASN A 425 -20.98 -17.82 30.02
N LYS A 426 -20.93 -16.50 30.20
CA LYS A 426 -21.75 -15.55 29.43
C LYS A 426 -21.34 -15.45 27.97
N TYR A 427 -20.03 -15.43 27.65
CA TYR A 427 -19.53 -15.10 26.33
C TYR A 427 -18.99 -16.30 25.52
N ALA A 428 -18.64 -17.41 26.15
CA ALA A 428 -18.21 -18.62 25.46
C ALA A 428 -19.36 -19.54 25.09
N PHE A 429 -20.40 -19.62 25.94
CA PHE A 429 -21.42 -20.68 25.86
C PHE A 429 -22.86 -20.20 25.73
N ASN A 430 -23.13 -18.89 25.72
CA ASN A 430 -24.50 -18.39 25.58
C ASN A 430 -24.96 -18.54 24.11
N GLU A 431 -25.67 -19.64 23.82
CA GLU A 431 -26.56 -19.75 22.67
C GLU A 431 -27.95 -19.23 23.06
N TYR A 432 -28.46 -18.26 22.29
CA TYR A 432 -29.86 -17.89 22.18
C TYR A 432 -30.78 -18.24 23.36
N SER A 433 -30.85 -17.41 24.35
CA SER A 433 -32.10 -17.23 25.09
C SER A 433 -32.78 -15.98 24.54
N GLU A 434 -33.93 -16.20 23.96
CA GLU A 434 -34.86 -15.21 23.45
C GLU A 434 -35.04 -14.04 24.42
N LEU A 435 -35.29 -12.85 23.82
CA LEU A 435 -35.73 -11.61 24.46
C LEU A 435 -34.64 -10.67 24.96
N PHE A 436 -34.30 -9.65 24.21
CA PHE A 436 -34.70 -8.26 24.45
C PHE A 436 -34.11 -7.31 23.36
N ILE A 437 -34.98 -6.47 22.91
CA ILE A 437 -34.89 -5.41 21.90
C ILE A 437 -33.99 -4.28 22.41
N ALA A 438 -33.14 -3.76 21.52
CA ALA A 438 -32.61 -2.41 21.45
C ALA A 438 -31.08 -2.34 21.23
N GLU A 439 -30.59 -1.32 20.67
CA GLU A 439 -29.28 -0.85 20.22
C GLU A 439 -27.99 -1.54 20.74
N GLU A 440 -27.99 -2.17 21.91
CA GLU A 440 -26.86 -2.97 22.43
C GLU A 440 -26.64 -4.30 21.66
N LEU A 441 -27.64 -4.78 20.93
CA LEU A 441 -27.59 -6.03 20.17
C LEU A 441 -26.63 -5.97 18.97
N PHE A 442 -26.42 -4.83 18.36
CA PHE A 442 -25.56 -4.71 17.18
C PHE A 442 -24.08 -5.01 17.50
N TYR A 443 -23.60 -4.54 18.65
CA TYR A 443 -22.25 -4.86 19.14
C TYR A 443 -22.14 -6.29 19.62
N PHE A 444 -23.18 -6.84 20.21
CA PHE A 444 -23.23 -8.21 20.72
C PHE A 444 -23.24 -9.24 19.56
N PHE A 445 -24.02 -8.99 18.52
CA PHE A 445 -24.03 -9.84 17.31
C PHE A 445 -22.69 -9.84 16.57
N ARG A 446 -22.01 -8.71 16.49
CA ARG A 446 -20.69 -8.60 15.89
C ARG A 446 -19.63 -9.38 16.68
N PHE A 447 -19.79 -9.44 18.00
CA PHE A 447 -18.91 -10.18 18.89
C PHE A 447 -19.13 -11.70 18.78
N LEU A 448 -20.38 -12.16 18.78
CA LEU A 448 -20.75 -13.59 18.70
C LEU A 448 -20.38 -14.22 17.34
N ASN A 449 -20.44 -13.50 16.24
CA ASN A 449 -20.07 -14.00 14.93
C ASN A 449 -18.56 -14.15 14.71
N ASN A 450 -17.75 -13.78 15.68
CA ASN A 450 -16.30 -13.88 15.55
C ASN A 450 -15.80 -15.20 16.16
N VAL A 451 -15.78 -16.27 15.33
CA VAL A 451 -15.32 -17.62 15.70
C VAL A 451 -13.97 -17.61 16.43
N ARG A 452 -13.10 -16.65 16.11
CA ARG A 452 -11.78 -16.49 16.76
C ARG A 452 -11.84 -16.18 18.25
N PHE A 453 -12.87 -15.48 18.72
CA PHE A 453 -13.00 -15.17 20.14
C PHE A 453 -13.40 -16.39 20.96
N LYS A 454 -14.18 -17.28 20.38
CA LYS A 454 -14.60 -18.51 21.03
C LYS A 454 -13.42 -19.44 21.28
N ASP A 455 -12.52 -19.59 20.31
CA ASP A 455 -11.33 -20.41 20.44
C ASP A 455 -10.40 -19.92 21.57
N ILE A 456 -10.25 -18.58 21.70
CA ILE A 456 -9.47 -17.97 22.77
C ILE A 456 -10.07 -18.29 24.14
N LEU A 457 -11.39 -18.14 24.28
CA LEU A 457 -12.07 -18.43 25.55
C LEU A 457 -12.02 -19.93 25.89
N LEU A 458 -12.11 -20.81 24.90
CA LEU A 458 -11.96 -22.26 25.11
C LEU A 458 -10.55 -22.62 25.62
N THR A 459 -9.51 -22.00 25.06
CA THR A 459 -8.14 -22.21 25.59
C THR A 459 -7.98 -21.72 27.03
N VAL A 460 -8.67 -20.64 27.41
CA VAL A 460 -8.71 -20.17 28.80
C VAL A 460 -9.43 -21.18 29.70
N VAL A 461 -10.54 -21.75 29.23
CA VAL A 461 -11.30 -22.79 29.96
C VAL A 461 -10.44 -24.02 30.20
N GLU A 462 -9.72 -24.50 29.18
CA GLU A 462 -8.77 -25.63 29.29
C GLU A 462 -7.77 -25.37 30.42
N LYS A 463 -7.13 -24.21 30.42
CA LYS A 463 -6.16 -23.84 31.46
C LYS A 463 -6.78 -23.68 32.86
N LEU A 464 -8.01 -23.20 32.94
CA LEU A 464 -8.74 -23.16 34.23
C LEU A 464 -9.05 -24.56 34.75
N LEU A 465 -9.44 -25.50 33.90
CA LEU A 465 -9.69 -26.88 34.28
C LEU A 465 -8.40 -27.60 34.70
N ASP A 466 -7.27 -27.34 34.02
CA ASP A 466 -5.96 -27.86 34.39
C ASP A 466 -5.53 -27.40 35.80
N ILE A 467 -5.80 -26.14 36.16
CA ILE A 467 -5.38 -25.53 37.43
C ILE A 467 -6.30 -25.95 38.57
N TYR A 468 -7.62 -25.85 38.40
CA TYR A 468 -8.60 -26.00 39.46
C TYR A 468 -9.31 -27.36 39.48
N GLY A 469 -9.16 -28.18 38.42
CA GLY A 469 -9.74 -29.51 38.32
C GLY A 469 -9.37 -30.43 39.49
N PRO A 470 -8.09 -30.54 39.89
CA PRO A 470 -7.66 -31.39 41.01
C PRO A 470 -8.20 -30.92 42.38
N SER A 471 -8.42 -29.62 42.56
CA SER A 471 -8.85 -29.02 43.83
C SER A 471 -10.35 -28.69 43.90
N MET A 472 -11.16 -29.25 43.04
CA MET A 472 -12.59 -28.97 42.94
C MET A 472 -13.38 -29.30 44.23
N SER A 473 -12.92 -30.27 45.03
CA SER A 473 -13.54 -30.65 46.30
C SER A 473 -13.39 -29.60 47.40
N GLU A 474 -12.35 -28.77 47.32
CA GLU A 474 -12.02 -27.76 48.32
C GLU A 474 -12.65 -26.39 48.06
N LEU A 475 -13.22 -26.18 46.86
CA LEU A 475 -13.81 -24.91 46.46
C LEU A 475 -15.22 -24.73 47.01
N SER A 476 -15.66 -23.48 47.19
CA SER A 476 -17.01 -23.14 47.66
C SER A 476 -18.10 -23.60 46.70
N GLU A 477 -19.32 -23.74 47.24
CA GLU A 477 -20.48 -24.18 46.45
C GLU A 477 -20.78 -23.24 45.28
N ASN A 478 -20.57 -21.95 45.43
CA ASN A 478 -20.80 -20.95 44.38
C ASN A 478 -19.86 -21.14 43.19
N VAL A 479 -18.57 -21.40 43.43
CA VAL A 479 -17.58 -21.65 42.40
C VAL A 479 -17.86 -22.99 41.71
N ARG A 480 -18.18 -24.03 42.50
CA ARG A 480 -18.57 -25.35 41.97
C ARG A 480 -19.80 -25.27 41.09
N HIS A 481 -20.75 -24.41 41.41
CA HIS A 481 -21.95 -24.20 40.60
C HIS A 481 -21.62 -23.60 39.24
N GLU A 482 -20.76 -22.59 39.17
CA GLU A 482 -20.33 -22.01 37.88
C GLU A 482 -19.52 -22.99 37.03
N PHE A 483 -18.68 -23.85 37.61
CA PHE A 483 -17.99 -24.91 36.90
C PHE A 483 -18.95 -26.01 36.41
N LYS A 484 -19.99 -26.36 37.17
CA LYS A 484 -21.04 -27.29 36.74
C LYS A 484 -21.81 -26.75 35.54
N LYS A 485 -22.15 -25.45 35.54
CA LYS A 485 -22.77 -24.78 34.39
C LYS A 485 -21.86 -24.87 33.14
N MET A 486 -20.59 -24.54 33.30
CA MET A 486 -19.59 -24.62 32.22
C MET A 486 -19.54 -26.05 31.62
N LYS A 487 -19.46 -27.09 32.47
CA LYS A 487 -19.46 -28.48 32.03
C LYS A 487 -20.74 -28.85 31.30
N HIS A 488 -21.89 -28.37 31.74
CA HIS A 488 -23.17 -28.63 31.10
C HIS A 488 -23.20 -28.03 29.69
N PHE A 489 -22.74 -26.78 29.51
CA PHE A 489 -22.65 -26.11 28.22
C PHE A 489 -21.66 -26.80 27.27
N MET A 490 -20.48 -27.18 27.76
CA MET A 490 -19.49 -27.91 26.97
C MET A 490 -20.05 -29.26 26.46
N ASN A 491 -20.79 -29.98 27.30
CA ASN A 491 -21.40 -31.25 26.90
C ASN A 491 -22.50 -31.04 25.86
N ALA A 492 -23.31 -29.99 26.00
CA ALA A 492 -24.36 -29.66 25.03
C ALA A 492 -23.73 -29.31 23.66
N GLU A 493 -22.67 -28.51 23.65
CA GLU A 493 -21.95 -28.12 22.44
C GLU A 493 -21.27 -29.33 21.78
N ALA A 494 -20.62 -30.18 22.57
CA ALA A 494 -20.03 -31.42 22.06
C ALA A 494 -21.07 -32.36 21.40
N GLN A 495 -22.28 -32.44 21.96
CA GLN A 495 -23.38 -33.18 21.37
C GLN A 495 -23.85 -32.55 20.04
N GLN A 496 -23.93 -31.22 19.96
CA GLN A 496 -24.29 -30.54 18.71
C GLN A 496 -23.23 -30.74 17.63
N LEU A 497 -21.94 -30.59 17.94
CA LEU A 497 -20.84 -30.86 17.02
C LEU A 497 -20.87 -32.31 16.52
N LYS A 498 -21.18 -33.27 17.38
CA LYS A 498 -21.34 -34.67 17.00
C LYS A 498 -22.49 -34.88 16.03
N LYS A 499 -23.62 -34.20 16.25
CA LYS A 499 -24.78 -34.23 15.31
C LYS A 499 -24.42 -33.63 13.95
N ILE A 500 -23.69 -32.49 13.94
CA ILE A 500 -23.24 -31.85 12.71
C ILE A 500 -22.23 -32.74 11.97
N ALA A 501 -21.29 -33.36 12.67
CA ALA A 501 -20.34 -34.29 12.07
C ALA A 501 -21.02 -35.52 11.46
N CYS A 502 -22.06 -36.06 12.12
CA CYS A 502 -22.89 -37.13 11.55
C CYS A 502 -23.63 -36.67 10.28
N ALA A 503 -24.22 -35.46 10.30
CA ALA A 503 -24.91 -34.90 9.15
C ALA A 503 -23.98 -34.62 7.96
N THR A 504 -22.78 -34.09 8.21
CA THR A 504 -21.77 -33.89 7.17
C THR A 504 -21.24 -35.20 6.60
N GLY A 505 -21.09 -36.23 7.45
CA GLY A 505 -20.73 -37.59 7.02
C GLY A 505 -21.77 -38.18 6.07
N THR A 506 -23.07 -38.07 6.41
CA THR A 506 -24.17 -38.55 5.54
C THR A 506 -24.24 -37.77 4.23
N LEU A 507 -24.01 -36.44 4.28
CA LEU A 507 -24.02 -35.58 3.08
C LEU A 507 -22.87 -35.95 2.13
N ASN A 508 -21.68 -36.22 2.66
CA ASN A 508 -20.54 -36.66 1.87
C ASN A 508 -20.77 -38.02 1.21
N VAL A 509 -21.44 -38.94 1.89
CA VAL A 509 -21.85 -40.25 1.31
C VAL A 509 -22.86 -40.05 0.18
N ILE A 510 -23.85 -39.18 0.35
CA ILE A 510 -24.84 -38.86 -0.70
C ILE A 510 -24.16 -38.22 -1.92
N LEU A 511 -23.23 -37.31 -1.70
CA LEU A 511 -22.46 -36.66 -2.77
C LEU A 511 -21.53 -37.66 -3.50
N ALA A 512 -20.94 -38.61 -2.78
CA ALA A 512 -20.16 -39.68 -3.39
C ALA A 512 -21.03 -40.58 -4.28
N LEU A 513 -22.20 -41.00 -3.79
CA LEU A 513 -23.15 -41.77 -4.56
C LEU A 513 -23.71 -41.01 -5.77
N ALA A 514 -23.89 -39.70 -5.66
CA ALA A 514 -24.31 -38.86 -6.78
C ALA A 514 -23.20 -38.69 -7.85
N ARG A 515 -21.93 -38.81 -7.48
CA ARG A 515 -20.80 -38.78 -8.41
C ARG A 515 -20.56 -40.11 -9.13
N GLU A 516 -21.03 -41.22 -8.56
CA GLU A 516 -20.91 -42.57 -9.16
C GLU A 516 -22.01 -42.93 -10.17
N LYS A 517 -22.91 -41.99 -10.54
CA LYS A 517 -23.80 -42.15 -11.67
C LYS A 517 -23.33 -41.32 -12.88
N PRO A 518 -22.37 -41.74 -13.67
CA PRO A 518 -22.24 -41.29 -15.04
C PRO A 518 -23.29 -42.00 -15.85
N GLY A 519 -24.14 -41.23 -16.54
CA GLY A 519 -25.17 -41.76 -17.43
C GLY A 519 -24.57 -42.62 -18.53
N GLU A 520 -24.80 -43.88 -18.48
CA GLU A 520 -24.85 -44.75 -19.65
C GLU A 520 -26.24 -44.62 -20.27
N SER A 521 -26.30 -43.95 -21.38
CA SER A 521 -27.19 -44.29 -22.49
C SER A 521 -26.73 -43.57 -23.75
N LYS A 522 -25.72 -44.10 -24.39
CA LYS A 522 -25.62 -43.99 -25.86
C LYS A 522 -26.66 -44.92 -26.43
N MET A 523 -27.80 -44.41 -26.84
CA MET A 523 -28.63 -45.06 -27.85
C MET A 523 -27.96 -44.84 -29.20
N GLU A 524 -27.39 -45.88 -29.75
CA GLU A 524 -27.20 -46.05 -31.18
C GLU A 524 -28.61 -46.12 -31.82
N ILE A 525 -28.89 -45.23 -32.75
CA ILE A 525 -29.97 -45.35 -33.73
C ILE A 525 -29.27 -45.33 -35.08
N GLU A 526 -29.52 -46.43 -35.81
CA GLU A 526 -29.25 -46.66 -37.22
C GLU A 526 -29.61 -45.48 -38.13
#